data_a2200e64bdaea99acda16b630dfd7d59
#
_entry.id   a2200e64bdaea99acda16b630dfd7d59
#
_cell.length_a   1.000
_cell.length_b   1.000
_cell.length_c   1.000
_cell.angle_alpha   90.00
_cell.angle_beta   90.00
_cell.angle_gamma   90.00
#
_symmetry.space_group_name_H-M   'P 1'
#
loop_
_entity.id
_entity.type
_entity.pdbx_description
1 polymer ?
#
loop_
_entity_poly.entity_id
_entity_poly.type
_entity_poly.pdbx_seq_one_letter_code
_entity_poly.pdbx_strand_id
1 'polypeptide(L)'
;MVTWYGAAKHEYRLTRFGHDFPFLNADMVGDLLVLIPKSLNDFIAYVLDYDEDIEELQSALGVESFQNWGVYQNGVARKVESEDECVDRLIRESFGAFGDFPSGEVFSETARQVLQKCLRNFSELPPDEALMRSIETEYQLFQFVERVVCQNLVAGRLFKDIDEFIQTALSILNRRKARAGRSFENHIEYLLTQAGIPHKMRPALGADGRPDIIIPGEKAYFDLSWPEDKLFVIGLKTTCKDRWRQVLNEGRRVQAKHVVTLQQGITGNQLKEMQAARVSLVVPRSLHNKYPEDWQPALLDVQGFITNVKQRLASATN
;
A
#
# COMPACT_ATOMS: atom_id res chain seq x y z
N MET A 1 -26.67 11.99 -0.99
CA MET A 1 -26.80 12.93 0.16
C MET A 1 -25.69 12.62 1.16
N VAL A 2 -24.96 13.62 1.62
CA VAL A 2 -23.99 13.46 2.72
C VAL A 2 -24.72 13.65 4.03
N THR A 3 -24.69 12.66 4.91
CA THR A 3 -25.38 12.65 6.20
C THR A 3 -24.36 12.49 7.32
N TRP A 4 -24.42 13.37 8.34
CA TRP A 4 -23.59 13.28 9.54
C TRP A 4 -24.23 12.35 10.59
N TYR A 5 -23.48 11.35 11.06
CA TYR A 5 -23.87 10.41 12.11
C TYR A 5 -23.09 10.70 13.41
N GLY A 6 -23.39 11.86 14.05
CA GLY A 6 -22.58 12.40 15.14
C GLY A 6 -22.65 11.66 16.47
N ALA A 7 -23.83 11.16 16.86
CA ALA A 7 -24.04 10.67 18.22
C ALA A 7 -23.43 9.28 18.51
N ALA A 8 -23.25 8.44 17.50
CA ALA A 8 -22.80 7.04 17.67
C ALA A 8 -21.51 6.70 16.91
N LYS A 9 -21.20 7.40 15.82
CA LYS A 9 -20.13 6.99 14.90
C LYS A 9 -19.15 8.09 14.50
N HIS A 10 -19.43 9.35 14.78
CA HIS A 10 -18.62 10.53 14.43
C HIS A 10 -18.13 10.53 12.96
N GLU A 11 -19.03 10.18 12.01
CA GLU A 11 -18.66 10.06 10.60
C GLU A 11 -19.70 10.70 9.66
N TYR A 12 -19.24 11.17 8.51
CA TYR A 12 -20.09 11.53 7.39
C TYR A 12 -20.28 10.30 6.48
N ARG A 13 -21.53 10.04 6.09
CA ARG A 13 -21.84 9.00 5.11
C ARG A 13 -22.48 9.60 3.87
N LEU A 14 -22.06 9.11 2.73
CA LEU A 14 -22.76 9.32 1.48
C LEU A 14 -23.90 8.30 1.40
N THR A 15 -25.15 8.79 1.37
CA THR A 15 -26.35 7.93 1.43
C THR A 15 -27.37 8.37 0.39
N ARG A 16 -28.43 7.56 0.16
CA ARG A 16 -29.56 7.85 -0.74
C ARG A 16 -29.15 7.98 -2.19
N PHE A 17 -28.49 6.95 -2.69
CA PHE A 17 -28.12 6.85 -4.11
C PHE A 17 -29.32 6.52 -5.03
N GLY A 18 -30.49 6.22 -4.50
CA GLY A 18 -31.64 5.71 -5.25
C GLY A 18 -31.76 4.20 -5.18
N HIS A 19 -32.97 3.69 -5.54
CA HIS A 19 -33.31 2.27 -5.42
C HIS A 19 -32.51 1.36 -6.36
N ASP A 20 -32.04 1.90 -7.48
CA ASP A 20 -31.40 1.13 -8.55
C ASP A 20 -29.96 1.60 -8.82
N PHE A 21 -29.26 2.12 -7.80
CA PHE A 21 -27.87 2.50 -7.97
C PHE A 21 -26.99 1.25 -8.13
N PRO A 22 -26.45 0.97 -9.34
CA PRO A 22 -25.89 -0.34 -9.67
C PRO A 22 -24.58 -0.65 -8.94
N PHE A 23 -23.92 0.39 -8.41
CA PHE A 23 -22.59 0.27 -7.80
C PHE A 23 -22.61 0.16 -6.28
N LEU A 24 -23.78 -0.05 -5.65
CA LEU A 24 -23.91 -0.20 -4.20
C LEU A 24 -24.26 -1.65 -3.84
N ASN A 25 -23.37 -2.56 -4.14
CA ASN A 25 -23.52 -3.98 -3.84
C ASN A 25 -22.18 -4.58 -3.34
N ALA A 26 -22.25 -5.81 -2.85
CA ALA A 26 -21.09 -6.48 -2.26
C ALA A 26 -19.96 -6.78 -3.26
N ASP A 27 -20.26 -6.81 -4.56
CA ASP A 27 -19.27 -7.10 -5.60
C ASP A 27 -18.42 -5.88 -5.95
N MET A 28 -18.83 -4.68 -5.49
CA MET A 28 -18.11 -3.41 -5.69
C MET A 28 -17.20 -3.04 -4.51
N VAL A 29 -17.00 -3.96 -3.58
CA VAL A 29 -16.06 -3.73 -2.47
C VAL A 29 -14.63 -3.68 -3.01
N GLY A 30 -13.95 -2.58 -2.73
CA GLY A 30 -12.60 -2.29 -3.23
C GLY A 30 -12.57 -1.36 -4.44
N ASP A 31 -13.71 -1.04 -5.05
CA ASP A 31 -13.80 -0.06 -6.13
C ASP A 31 -13.58 1.36 -5.61
N LEU A 32 -13.07 2.25 -6.48
CA LEU A 32 -12.84 3.64 -6.16
C LEU A 32 -14.00 4.52 -6.67
N LEU A 33 -14.71 5.18 -5.75
CA LEU A 33 -15.71 6.18 -6.10
C LEU A 33 -15.06 7.56 -6.22
N VAL A 34 -15.19 8.18 -7.38
CA VAL A 34 -14.73 9.54 -7.67
C VAL A 34 -15.93 10.45 -7.84
N LEU A 35 -15.99 11.53 -7.06
CA LEU A 35 -17.05 12.53 -7.12
C LEU A 35 -16.49 13.87 -7.58
N ILE A 36 -16.97 14.38 -8.72
CA ILE A 36 -16.57 15.66 -9.27
C ILE A 36 -17.73 16.65 -9.11
N PRO A 37 -17.60 17.71 -8.31
CA PRO A 37 -18.67 18.69 -8.14
C PRO A 37 -18.85 19.53 -9.41
N LYS A 38 -20.08 19.61 -9.90
CA LYS A 38 -20.51 20.57 -10.92
C LYS A 38 -21.09 21.84 -10.30
N SER A 39 -21.80 21.68 -9.18
CA SER A 39 -22.38 22.74 -8.39
C SER A 39 -22.48 22.30 -6.93
N LEU A 40 -23.04 23.13 -6.05
CA LEU A 40 -23.22 22.78 -4.63
C LEU A 40 -24.01 21.47 -4.39
N ASN A 41 -24.91 21.12 -5.32
CA ASN A 41 -25.82 19.97 -5.14
C ASN A 41 -25.75 18.96 -6.31
N ASP A 42 -24.87 19.17 -7.27
CA ASP A 42 -24.77 18.33 -8.48
C ASP A 42 -23.33 17.84 -8.65
N PHE A 43 -23.18 16.53 -8.81
CA PHE A 43 -21.89 15.85 -8.93
C PHE A 43 -21.92 14.87 -10.11
N ILE A 44 -20.78 14.74 -10.78
CA ILE A 44 -20.50 13.57 -11.61
C ILE A 44 -19.86 12.52 -10.72
N ALA A 45 -20.32 11.28 -10.84
CA ALA A 45 -19.74 10.13 -10.13
C ALA A 45 -19.12 9.16 -11.14
N TYR A 46 -17.89 8.73 -10.88
CA TYR A 46 -17.23 7.63 -11.56
C TYR A 46 -16.94 6.52 -10.56
N VAL A 47 -17.08 5.28 -10.98
CA VAL A 47 -16.65 4.11 -10.21
C VAL A 47 -15.60 3.40 -11.05
N LEU A 48 -14.40 3.24 -10.47
CA LEU A 48 -13.29 2.51 -11.08
C LEU A 48 -13.20 1.14 -10.42
N ASP A 49 -13.26 0.10 -11.21
CA ASP A 49 -13.32 -1.31 -10.78
C ASP A 49 -12.06 -2.12 -11.13
N TYR A 50 -11.13 -1.53 -11.90
CA TYR A 50 -9.84 -2.14 -12.24
C TYR A 50 -8.70 -1.54 -11.42
N ASP A 51 -7.83 -2.39 -10.87
CA ASP A 51 -6.66 -1.97 -10.07
C ASP A 51 -5.75 -0.99 -10.83
N GLU A 52 -5.57 -1.19 -12.13
CA GLU A 52 -4.71 -0.34 -12.96
C GLU A 52 -5.25 1.09 -13.07
N ASP A 53 -6.55 1.25 -13.28
CA ASP A 53 -7.23 2.55 -13.37
C ASP A 53 -7.22 3.26 -12.00
N ILE A 54 -7.44 2.50 -10.92
CA ILE A 54 -7.38 2.99 -9.54
C ILE A 54 -5.99 3.50 -9.21
N GLU A 55 -4.94 2.70 -9.47
CA GLU A 55 -3.54 3.10 -9.24
C GLU A 55 -3.14 4.31 -10.09
N GLU A 56 -3.61 4.37 -11.34
CA GLU A 56 -3.34 5.50 -12.22
C GLU A 56 -3.93 6.79 -11.69
N LEU A 57 -5.21 6.76 -11.31
CA LEU A 57 -5.88 7.94 -10.78
C LEU A 57 -5.31 8.36 -9.42
N GLN A 58 -5.07 7.40 -8.51
CA GLN A 58 -4.46 7.67 -7.21
C GLN A 58 -3.08 8.32 -7.37
N SER A 59 -2.25 7.78 -8.27
CA SER A 59 -0.95 8.36 -8.59
C SER A 59 -1.05 9.76 -9.17
N ALA A 60 -2.00 9.99 -10.08
CA ALA A 60 -2.21 11.30 -10.69
C ALA A 60 -2.64 12.35 -9.67
N LEU A 61 -3.53 11.98 -8.76
CA LEU A 61 -4.05 12.86 -7.72
C LEU A 61 -3.15 12.94 -6.48
N GLY A 62 -2.15 12.06 -6.35
CA GLY A 62 -1.31 11.97 -5.15
C GLY A 62 -2.09 11.46 -3.93
N VAL A 63 -2.98 10.50 -4.13
CA VAL A 63 -3.77 9.83 -3.08
C VAL A 63 -3.20 8.44 -2.84
N GLU A 64 -3.07 8.04 -1.59
CA GLU A 64 -2.56 6.70 -1.24
C GLU A 64 -3.69 5.68 -1.05
N SER A 65 -3.42 4.42 -1.41
CA SER A 65 -4.40 3.33 -1.33
C SER A 65 -4.92 3.04 0.08
N PHE A 66 -4.19 3.42 1.14
CA PHE A 66 -4.62 3.25 2.53
C PHE A 66 -5.53 4.39 3.05
N GLN A 67 -5.70 5.47 2.29
CA GLN A 67 -6.58 6.57 2.66
C GLN A 67 -8.03 6.21 2.37
N ASN A 68 -8.92 6.41 3.34
CA ASN A 68 -10.35 6.10 3.18
C ASN A 68 -11.06 7.06 2.23
N TRP A 69 -10.59 8.30 2.14
CA TRP A 69 -11.10 9.35 1.27
C TRP A 69 -10.10 10.49 1.16
N GLY A 70 -10.19 11.25 0.10
CA GLY A 70 -9.40 12.45 -0.10
C GLY A 70 -10.23 13.52 -0.81
N VAL A 71 -9.92 14.78 -0.56
CA VAL A 71 -10.45 15.92 -1.32
C VAL A 71 -9.32 16.50 -2.15
N TYR A 72 -9.50 16.48 -3.46
CA TYR A 72 -8.58 17.07 -4.41
C TYR A 72 -9.14 18.40 -4.92
N GLN A 73 -8.40 19.48 -4.74
CA GLN A 73 -8.80 20.81 -5.20
C GLN A 73 -7.60 21.54 -5.82
N ASN A 74 -7.72 21.94 -7.09
CA ASN A 74 -6.74 22.77 -7.82
C ASN A 74 -5.29 22.27 -7.71
N GLY A 75 -5.06 20.96 -7.81
CA GLY A 75 -3.71 20.41 -7.76
C GLY A 75 -3.10 20.29 -6.36
N VAL A 76 -3.85 20.60 -5.33
CA VAL A 76 -3.40 20.45 -3.93
C VAL A 76 -4.28 19.43 -3.23
N ALA A 77 -3.72 18.23 -2.95
CA ALA A 77 -4.33 17.34 -1.95
C ALA A 77 -4.43 18.17 -0.66
N ARG A 78 -5.65 18.45 -0.21
CA ARG A 78 -5.82 19.19 1.05
C ARG A 78 -5.35 18.27 2.17
N LYS A 79 -4.20 18.61 2.71
CA LYS A 79 -3.58 17.93 3.83
C LYS A 79 -4.61 17.78 4.94
N VAL A 80 -4.96 16.55 5.30
CA VAL A 80 -5.43 16.31 6.65
C VAL A 80 -4.20 16.63 7.51
N GLU A 81 -4.29 17.70 8.29
CA GLU A 81 -3.18 18.11 9.16
C GLU A 81 -2.73 16.89 9.96
N SER A 82 -1.51 16.45 9.74
CA SER A 82 -0.91 15.50 10.65
C SER A 82 -0.66 16.26 11.94
N GLU A 83 -1.13 15.75 13.06
CA GLU A 83 -1.02 16.36 14.38
C GLU A 83 0.42 16.46 14.88
N ASP A 84 1.38 15.90 14.12
CA ASP A 84 2.74 15.74 14.60
C ASP A 84 3.65 16.85 14.02
N GLU A 85 3.65 18.01 14.67
CA GLU A 85 4.51 19.15 14.35
C GLU A 85 6.00 18.75 14.24
N CYS A 86 6.42 17.77 15.02
CA CYS A 86 7.77 17.21 14.99
C CYS A 86 8.08 16.56 13.65
N VAL A 87 7.18 15.72 13.15
CA VAL A 87 7.34 15.02 11.86
C VAL A 87 7.42 16.04 10.74
N ASP A 88 6.51 17.01 10.70
CA ASP A 88 6.49 18.08 9.69
C ASP A 88 7.79 18.90 9.70
N ARG A 89 8.28 19.26 10.88
CA ARG A 89 9.51 20.02 11.02
C ARG A 89 10.72 19.21 10.52
N LEU A 90 10.85 17.96 10.97
CA LEU A 90 11.97 17.11 10.56
C LEU A 90 11.94 16.75 9.08
N ILE A 91 10.77 16.58 8.49
CA ILE A 91 10.62 16.43 7.04
C ILE A 91 11.22 17.63 6.30
N ARG A 92 10.86 18.84 6.70
CA ARG A 92 11.37 20.07 6.08
C ARG A 92 12.89 20.23 6.26
N GLU A 93 13.40 19.96 7.45
CA GLU A 93 14.83 20.00 7.76
C GLU A 93 15.63 18.97 6.95
N SER A 94 15.07 17.76 6.78
CA SER A 94 15.76 16.67 6.08
C SER A 94 15.91 16.90 4.58
N PHE A 95 14.97 17.60 3.93
CA PHE A 95 14.91 17.69 2.47
C PHE A 95 14.76 19.09 1.89
N GLY A 96 14.86 20.14 2.69
CA GLY A 96 14.73 21.53 2.23
C GLY A 96 15.78 22.01 1.21
N ALA A 97 16.79 21.19 0.91
CA ALA A 97 17.95 21.56 0.06
C ALA A 97 18.21 20.60 -1.11
N PHE A 98 17.30 19.68 -1.45
CA PHE A 98 17.57 18.70 -2.51
C PHE A 98 17.37 19.28 -3.92
N GLY A 99 18.40 19.11 -4.76
CA GLY A 99 18.33 19.38 -6.21
C GLY A 99 17.64 18.25 -7.00
N ASP A 100 17.71 17.01 -6.51
CA ASP A 100 17.20 15.80 -7.16
C ASP A 100 16.40 14.92 -6.21
N PHE A 101 15.60 13.99 -6.79
CA PHE A 101 14.86 12.99 -6.02
C PHE A 101 15.80 11.96 -5.37
N PRO A 102 15.69 11.73 -4.05
CA PRO A 102 16.37 10.62 -3.39
C PRO A 102 15.89 9.26 -3.91
N SER A 103 16.68 8.20 -3.68
CA SER A 103 16.22 6.84 -3.96
C SER A 103 15.09 6.40 -3.01
N GLY A 104 14.33 5.36 -3.40
CA GLY A 104 13.26 4.82 -2.56
C GLY A 104 13.78 4.33 -1.19
N GLU A 105 14.98 3.76 -1.14
CA GLU A 105 15.62 3.33 0.10
C GLU A 105 15.89 4.52 1.03
N VAL A 106 16.40 5.63 0.49
CA VAL A 106 16.66 6.86 1.27
C VAL A 106 15.35 7.43 1.80
N PHE A 107 14.28 7.46 1.00
CA PHE A 107 12.98 7.90 1.47
C PHE A 107 12.49 7.05 2.65
N SER A 108 12.50 5.72 2.50
CA SER A 108 12.01 4.80 3.53
C SER A 108 12.85 4.87 4.82
N GLU A 109 14.16 4.98 4.69
CA GLU A 109 15.06 5.12 5.84
C GLU A 109 14.84 6.45 6.57
N THR A 110 14.74 7.55 5.82
CA THR A 110 14.51 8.88 6.42
C THR A 110 13.16 8.95 7.12
N ALA A 111 12.10 8.38 6.53
CA ALA A 111 10.81 8.32 7.20
C ALA A 111 10.89 7.60 8.55
N ARG A 112 11.58 6.45 8.62
CA ARG A 112 11.80 5.74 9.88
C ARG A 112 12.65 6.54 10.86
N GLN A 113 13.69 7.23 10.41
CA GLN A 113 14.52 8.10 11.28
C GLN A 113 13.71 9.27 11.85
N VAL A 114 12.82 9.87 11.06
CA VAL A 114 11.90 10.91 11.52
C VAL A 114 11.00 10.34 12.62
N LEU A 115 10.37 9.19 12.39
CA LEU A 115 9.52 8.53 13.38
C LEU A 115 10.28 8.15 14.64
N GLN A 116 11.51 7.62 14.55
CA GLN A 116 12.35 7.31 15.70
C GLN A 116 12.68 8.53 16.55
N LYS A 117 12.81 9.70 15.94
CA LYS A 117 13.08 10.96 16.66
C LYS A 117 11.82 11.55 17.28
N CYS A 118 10.67 11.43 16.63
CA CYS A 118 9.41 12.02 17.07
C CYS A 118 8.62 11.10 18.01
N LEU A 119 8.70 9.79 17.82
CA LEU A 119 8.00 8.79 18.64
C LEU A 119 9.01 8.06 19.54
N ARG A 120 8.97 8.33 20.84
CA ARG A 120 9.92 7.73 21.82
C ARG A 120 9.93 6.21 21.84
N ASN A 121 8.85 5.57 21.43
CA ASN A 121 8.65 4.11 21.44
C ASN A 121 8.46 3.52 20.06
N PHE A 122 8.91 4.17 18.98
CA PHE A 122 8.73 3.69 17.61
C PHE A 122 9.23 2.23 17.43
N SER A 123 10.38 1.88 18.02
CA SER A 123 10.93 0.52 17.94
C SER A 123 10.12 -0.55 18.70
N GLU A 124 9.22 -0.12 19.58
CA GLU A 124 8.36 -0.98 20.40
C GLU A 124 6.94 -1.11 19.80
N LEU A 125 6.64 -0.33 18.76
CA LEU A 125 5.33 -0.38 18.11
C LEU A 125 5.05 -1.78 17.54
N PRO A 126 3.79 -2.24 17.60
CA PRO A 126 3.38 -3.42 16.86
C PRO A 126 3.72 -3.27 15.37
N PRO A 127 4.15 -4.35 14.68
CA PRO A 127 4.54 -4.30 13.26
C PRO A 127 3.51 -3.66 12.34
N ASP A 128 2.23 -3.88 12.60
CA ASP A 128 1.13 -3.28 11.82
C ASP A 128 1.11 -1.76 11.94
N GLU A 129 1.26 -1.25 13.15
CA GLU A 129 1.30 0.19 13.41
C GLU A 129 2.58 0.81 12.86
N ALA A 130 3.73 0.18 13.11
CA ALA A 130 5.02 0.62 12.59
C ALA A 130 5.01 0.70 11.05
N LEU A 131 4.40 -0.28 10.36
CA LEU A 131 4.24 -0.29 8.91
C LEU A 131 3.42 0.91 8.44
N MET A 132 2.22 1.08 8.99
CA MET A 132 1.30 2.14 8.53
C MET A 132 1.88 3.53 8.79
N ARG A 133 2.45 3.77 9.99
CA ARG A 133 3.13 5.04 10.31
C ARG A 133 4.30 5.32 9.37
N SER A 134 5.11 4.30 9.06
CA SER A 134 6.26 4.45 8.17
C SER A 134 5.85 4.82 6.75
N ILE A 135 4.83 4.14 6.21
CA ILE A 135 4.30 4.43 4.87
C ILE A 135 3.72 5.84 4.81
N GLU A 136 2.94 6.24 5.80
CA GLU A 136 2.32 7.56 5.87
C GLU A 136 3.36 8.67 5.95
N THR A 137 4.36 8.52 6.82
CA THR A 137 5.45 9.50 6.97
C THR A 137 6.30 9.58 5.71
N GLU A 138 6.61 8.45 5.07
CA GLU A 138 7.32 8.45 3.79
C GLU A 138 6.51 9.15 2.70
N TYR A 139 5.20 8.97 2.69
CA TYR A 139 4.34 9.65 1.73
C TYR A 139 4.35 11.17 1.90
N GLN A 140 4.24 11.65 3.14
CA GLN A 140 4.33 13.09 3.44
C GLN A 140 5.68 13.66 3.00
N LEU A 141 6.76 12.94 3.30
CA LEU A 141 8.11 13.28 2.89
C LEU A 141 8.25 13.35 1.36
N PHE A 142 7.74 12.34 0.67
CA PHE A 142 7.73 12.31 -0.80
C PHE A 142 6.95 13.49 -1.38
N GLN A 143 5.76 13.78 -0.88
CA GLN A 143 4.95 14.92 -1.33
C GLN A 143 5.70 16.24 -1.15
N PHE A 144 6.40 16.40 -0.05
CA PHE A 144 7.20 17.60 0.20
C PHE A 144 8.32 17.73 -0.83
N VAL A 145 9.11 16.68 -1.03
CA VAL A 145 10.21 16.66 -2.00
C VAL A 145 9.69 16.86 -3.43
N GLU A 146 8.60 16.19 -3.79
CA GLU A 146 7.99 16.32 -5.11
C GLU A 146 7.58 17.77 -5.40
N ARG A 147 6.96 18.44 -4.44
CA ARG A 147 6.60 19.87 -4.61
C ARG A 147 7.82 20.74 -4.83
N VAL A 148 8.88 20.56 -4.05
CA VAL A 148 10.11 21.36 -4.18
C VAL A 148 10.79 21.09 -5.53
N VAL A 149 10.99 19.84 -5.89
CA VAL A 149 11.73 19.46 -7.10
C VAL A 149 10.91 19.67 -8.37
N CYS A 150 9.64 19.23 -8.38
CA CYS A 150 8.80 19.32 -9.58
C CYS A 150 8.27 20.74 -9.81
N GLN A 151 8.17 21.58 -8.79
CA GLN A 151 7.80 22.98 -9.00
C GLN A 151 8.71 23.65 -10.02
N ASN A 152 10.01 23.43 -9.95
CA ASN A 152 10.98 23.97 -10.88
C ASN A 152 10.88 23.34 -12.29
N LEU A 153 10.33 22.14 -12.40
CA LEU A 153 10.12 21.45 -13.68
C LEU A 153 8.86 21.92 -14.42
N VAL A 154 7.87 22.46 -13.70
CA VAL A 154 6.53 22.76 -14.24
C VAL A 154 6.18 24.24 -14.11
N ALA A 155 6.47 24.88 -12.98
CA ALA A 155 6.07 26.27 -12.73
C ALA A 155 6.89 27.26 -13.56
N GLY A 156 6.20 28.04 -14.38
CA GLY A 156 6.83 29.05 -15.23
C GLY A 156 7.63 28.51 -16.41
N ARG A 157 7.65 27.19 -16.62
CA ARG A 157 8.34 26.57 -17.76
C ARG A 157 7.52 26.70 -19.04
N LEU A 158 8.13 27.20 -20.10
CA LEU A 158 7.59 27.08 -21.45
C LEU A 158 8.04 25.72 -22.02
N PHE A 159 7.08 24.84 -22.30
CA PHE A 159 7.35 23.59 -23.00
C PHE A 159 7.50 23.87 -24.48
N LYS A 160 8.47 23.23 -25.12
CA LYS A 160 8.73 23.37 -26.54
C LYS A 160 7.54 22.98 -27.40
N ASP A 161 6.90 21.88 -27.01
CA ASP A 161 5.75 21.30 -27.70
C ASP A 161 4.93 20.46 -26.71
N ILE A 162 3.80 19.92 -27.20
CA ILE A 162 2.92 19.07 -26.42
C ILE A 162 3.59 17.76 -25.99
N ASP A 163 4.52 17.23 -26.79
CA ASP A 163 5.19 15.98 -26.49
C ASP A 163 6.14 16.14 -25.30
N GLU A 164 6.88 17.25 -25.22
CA GLU A 164 7.72 17.56 -24.05
C GLU A 164 6.88 17.70 -22.77
N PHE A 165 5.71 18.34 -22.86
CA PHE A 165 4.77 18.42 -21.72
C PHE A 165 4.31 17.02 -21.27
N ILE A 166 3.84 16.19 -22.22
CA ILE A 166 3.37 14.83 -21.95
C ILE A 166 4.51 13.99 -21.32
N GLN A 167 5.71 14.02 -21.87
CA GLN A 167 6.86 13.29 -21.32
C GLN A 167 7.19 13.71 -19.89
N THR A 168 7.14 15.00 -19.59
CA THR A 168 7.37 15.53 -18.24
C THR A 168 6.30 15.05 -17.27
N ALA A 169 5.03 15.14 -17.66
CA ALA A 169 3.91 14.68 -16.85
C ALA A 169 3.97 13.16 -16.58
N LEU A 170 4.22 12.35 -17.60
CA LEU A 170 4.38 10.90 -17.47
C LEU A 170 5.56 10.53 -16.57
N SER A 171 6.68 11.27 -16.65
CA SER A 171 7.82 11.03 -15.75
C SER A 171 7.45 11.22 -14.28
N ILE A 172 6.68 12.27 -13.96
CA ILE A 172 6.20 12.53 -12.60
C ILE A 172 5.24 11.40 -12.14
N LEU A 173 4.28 11.04 -12.97
CA LEU A 173 3.31 9.96 -12.66
C LEU A 173 3.98 8.61 -12.44
N ASN A 174 4.89 8.22 -13.33
CA ASN A 174 5.64 6.97 -13.20
C ASN A 174 6.49 6.93 -11.92
N ARG A 175 7.03 8.09 -11.49
CA ARG A 175 7.76 8.19 -10.23
C ARG A 175 6.85 7.94 -9.03
N ARG A 176 5.63 8.49 -9.02
CA ARG A 176 4.64 8.26 -7.96
C ARG A 176 4.28 6.76 -7.84
N LYS A 177 3.94 6.11 -8.97
CA LYS A 177 3.64 4.67 -9.01
C LYS A 177 4.82 3.83 -8.51
N ALA A 178 6.02 4.07 -9.04
CA ALA A 178 7.22 3.33 -8.63
C ALA A 178 7.56 3.52 -7.15
N ARG A 179 7.33 4.71 -6.60
CA ARG A 179 7.56 4.99 -5.18
C ARG A 179 6.64 4.15 -4.29
N ALA A 180 5.33 4.15 -4.54
CA ALA A 180 4.37 3.48 -3.67
C ALA A 180 4.70 1.98 -3.49
N GLY A 181 4.99 1.28 -4.59
CA GLY A 181 5.40 -0.12 -4.53
C GLY A 181 6.73 -0.31 -3.78
N ARG A 182 7.73 0.55 -4.07
CA ARG A 182 9.05 0.48 -3.43
C ARG A 182 9.00 0.77 -1.93
N SER A 183 8.23 1.78 -1.52
CA SER A 183 7.98 2.11 -0.12
C SER A 183 7.45 0.89 0.65
N PHE A 184 6.42 0.24 0.10
CA PHE A 184 5.83 -0.92 0.72
C PHE A 184 6.82 -2.09 0.87
N GLU A 185 7.58 -2.38 -0.19
CA GLU A 185 8.64 -3.40 -0.16
C GLU A 185 9.69 -3.10 0.92
N ASN A 186 10.22 -1.87 0.96
CA ASN A 186 11.27 -1.47 1.90
C ASN A 186 10.81 -1.55 3.36
N HIS A 187 9.57 -1.18 3.66
CA HIS A 187 9.06 -1.24 5.03
C HIS A 187 8.75 -2.68 5.45
N ILE A 188 8.27 -3.55 4.57
CA ILE A 188 8.10 -4.98 4.88
C ILE A 188 9.48 -5.63 5.10
N GLU A 189 10.47 -5.37 4.24
CA GLU A 189 11.84 -5.86 4.42
C GLU A 189 12.42 -5.44 5.77
N TYR A 190 12.25 -4.16 6.15
CA TYR A 190 12.66 -3.66 7.45
C TYR A 190 12.02 -4.43 8.60
N LEU A 191 10.71 -4.67 8.57
CA LEU A 191 10.01 -5.41 9.63
C LEU A 191 10.48 -6.86 9.73
N LEU A 192 10.70 -7.54 8.61
CA LEU A 192 11.26 -8.90 8.61
C LEU A 192 12.68 -8.92 9.19
N THR A 193 13.50 -7.93 8.84
CA THR A 193 14.86 -7.77 9.38
C THR A 193 14.84 -7.53 10.90
N GLN A 194 14.01 -6.58 11.37
CA GLN A 194 13.84 -6.31 12.80
C GLN A 194 13.31 -7.54 13.56
N ALA A 195 12.47 -8.33 12.91
CA ALA A 195 11.98 -9.58 13.48
C ALA A 195 13.05 -10.70 13.49
N GLY A 196 14.22 -10.51 12.88
CA GLY A 196 15.26 -11.53 12.77
C GLY A 196 14.86 -12.69 11.83
N ILE A 197 13.95 -12.46 10.88
CA ILE A 197 13.51 -13.46 9.93
C ILE A 197 14.46 -13.47 8.74
N PRO A 198 15.17 -14.58 8.45
CA PRO A 198 15.96 -14.71 7.24
C PRO A 198 15.04 -14.68 6.02
N HIS A 199 15.36 -13.84 5.05
CA HIS A 199 14.56 -13.68 3.84
C HIS A 199 15.40 -13.21 2.65
N LYS A 200 14.85 -13.32 1.46
CA LYS A 200 15.45 -12.77 0.23
C LYS A 200 14.40 -11.99 -0.54
N MET A 201 14.69 -10.71 -0.78
CA MET A 201 13.89 -9.86 -1.64
C MET A 201 14.15 -10.18 -3.11
N ARG A 202 13.10 -10.21 -3.92
CA ARG A 202 13.12 -10.42 -5.38
C ARG A 202 14.03 -11.58 -5.81
N PRO A 203 13.87 -12.79 -5.24
CA PRO A 203 14.71 -13.92 -5.56
C PRO A 203 14.57 -14.32 -7.03
N ALA A 204 15.64 -14.84 -7.61
CA ALA A 204 15.63 -15.41 -8.95
C ALA A 204 15.41 -16.93 -8.88
N LEU A 205 14.15 -17.38 -9.04
CA LEU A 205 13.80 -18.80 -8.94
C LEU A 205 13.77 -19.53 -10.31
N GLY A 206 14.40 -18.95 -11.33
CA GLY A 206 14.46 -19.52 -12.68
C GLY A 206 13.07 -19.61 -13.32
N ALA A 207 12.67 -20.81 -13.71
CA ALA A 207 11.36 -21.08 -14.32
C ALA A 207 10.16 -20.87 -13.34
N ASP A 208 10.43 -20.81 -12.03
CA ASP A 208 9.42 -20.60 -11.00
C ASP A 208 9.14 -19.13 -10.71
N GLY A 209 9.60 -18.22 -11.58
CA GLY A 209 9.29 -16.80 -11.54
C GLY A 209 10.13 -16.01 -10.53
N ARG A 210 9.64 -14.83 -10.16
CA ARG A 210 10.32 -13.90 -9.24
C ARG A 210 9.31 -13.36 -8.24
N PRO A 211 9.03 -14.08 -7.16
CA PRO A 211 8.18 -13.52 -6.10
C PRO A 211 8.85 -12.31 -5.46
N ASP A 212 8.05 -11.48 -4.80
CA ASP A 212 8.57 -10.28 -4.14
C ASP A 212 9.49 -10.68 -2.96
N ILE A 213 9.12 -11.74 -2.18
CA ILE A 213 9.93 -12.24 -1.07
C ILE A 213 9.88 -13.77 -1.00
N ILE A 214 11.00 -14.37 -0.61
CA ILE A 214 11.06 -15.76 -0.18
C ILE A 214 11.70 -15.88 1.20
N ILE A 215 11.15 -16.75 2.04
CA ILE A 215 11.64 -17.06 3.37
C ILE A 215 11.93 -18.58 3.46
N PRO A 216 13.06 -19.02 4.01
CA PRO A 216 14.15 -18.18 4.52
C PRO A 216 15.09 -17.67 3.43
N GLY A 217 15.02 -18.18 2.19
CA GLY A 217 15.81 -17.73 1.05
C GLY A 217 15.96 -18.76 -0.05
N GLU A 218 16.70 -18.40 -1.11
CA GLU A 218 16.87 -19.22 -2.33
C GLU A 218 17.50 -20.59 -2.05
N LYS A 219 18.50 -20.65 -1.18
CA LYS A 219 19.17 -21.92 -0.84
C LYS A 219 18.18 -22.96 -0.31
N ALA A 220 17.33 -22.56 0.62
CA ALA A 220 16.29 -23.42 1.18
C ALA A 220 15.23 -23.78 0.11
N TYR A 221 14.92 -22.87 -0.78
CA TYR A 221 13.97 -23.12 -1.85
C TYR A 221 14.46 -24.21 -2.84
N PHE A 222 15.74 -24.23 -3.20
CA PHE A 222 16.31 -25.19 -4.12
C PHE A 222 16.73 -26.50 -3.44
N ASP A 223 16.86 -26.52 -2.12
CA ASP A 223 17.13 -27.72 -1.35
C ASP A 223 15.86 -28.56 -1.18
N LEU A 224 15.72 -29.64 -1.95
CA LEU A 224 14.57 -30.53 -1.92
C LEU A 224 14.36 -31.24 -0.57
N SER A 225 15.39 -31.29 0.29
CA SER A 225 15.29 -31.84 1.64
C SER A 225 14.70 -30.84 2.62
N TRP A 226 14.64 -29.53 2.27
CA TRP A 226 14.06 -28.50 3.10
C TRP A 226 12.54 -28.65 3.16
N PRO A 227 11.92 -28.69 4.36
CA PRO A 227 10.47 -28.86 4.51
C PRO A 227 9.68 -27.74 3.84
N GLU A 228 8.67 -28.09 3.05
CA GLU A 228 7.83 -27.11 2.35
C GLU A 228 7.08 -26.17 3.32
N ASP A 229 6.65 -26.69 4.46
CA ASP A 229 5.95 -25.92 5.48
C ASP A 229 6.80 -24.84 6.15
N LYS A 230 8.12 -24.88 5.95
CA LYS A 230 9.11 -23.86 6.38
C LYS A 230 9.53 -22.92 5.25
N LEU A 231 8.92 -23.06 4.08
CA LEU A 231 9.12 -22.14 2.96
C LEU A 231 7.90 -21.21 2.82
N PHE A 232 8.18 -19.94 2.62
CA PHE A 232 7.12 -18.95 2.37
C PHE A 232 7.44 -18.20 1.08
N VAL A 233 6.46 -18.14 0.20
CA VAL A 233 6.45 -17.32 -1.01
C VAL A 233 5.44 -16.20 -0.81
N ILE A 234 5.89 -14.95 -0.96
CA ILE A 234 5.12 -13.77 -0.60
C ILE A 234 5.11 -12.81 -1.77
N GLY A 235 3.91 -12.40 -2.18
CA GLY A 235 3.69 -11.27 -3.06
C GLY A 235 3.37 -10.01 -2.27
N LEU A 236 3.93 -8.88 -2.66
CA LEU A 236 3.63 -7.56 -2.10
C LEU A 236 2.82 -6.77 -3.11
N LYS A 237 1.60 -6.38 -2.75
CA LYS A 237 0.71 -5.64 -3.62
C LYS A 237 0.04 -4.52 -2.84
N THR A 238 0.25 -3.27 -3.23
CA THR A 238 -0.46 -2.12 -2.64
C THR A 238 -1.95 -2.24 -2.90
N THR A 239 -2.32 -2.67 -4.13
CA THR A 239 -3.67 -3.07 -4.52
C THR A 239 -3.63 -4.51 -5.03
N CYS A 240 -4.63 -5.33 -4.73
CA CYS A 240 -4.61 -6.74 -5.08
C CYS A 240 -5.98 -7.33 -5.48
N LYS A 241 -6.95 -6.48 -5.84
CA LYS A 241 -8.29 -6.91 -6.22
C LYS A 241 -8.29 -8.00 -7.31
N ASP A 242 -7.48 -7.83 -8.35
CA ASP A 242 -7.30 -8.77 -9.46
C ASP A 242 -5.84 -9.27 -9.59
N ARG A 243 -4.86 -8.56 -9.07
CA ARG A 243 -3.42 -8.86 -9.21
C ARG A 243 -2.92 -9.99 -8.30
N TRP A 244 -3.69 -10.44 -7.32
CA TRP A 244 -3.31 -11.54 -6.43
C TRP A 244 -3.03 -12.84 -7.18
N ARG A 245 -3.66 -13.05 -8.36
CA ARG A 245 -3.45 -14.26 -9.18
C ARG A 245 -2.03 -14.38 -9.71
N GLN A 246 -1.28 -13.28 -9.78
CA GLN A 246 0.12 -13.29 -10.24
C GLN A 246 0.98 -14.16 -9.34
N VAL A 247 0.75 -14.16 -8.01
CA VAL A 247 1.54 -14.95 -7.07
C VAL A 247 1.40 -16.46 -7.28
N LEU A 248 0.34 -16.93 -7.92
CA LEU A 248 0.11 -18.36 -8.15
C LEU A 248 1.17 -18.99 -9.07
N ASN A 249 1.71 -18.19 -9.97
CA ASN A 249 2.73 -18.63 -10.94
C ASN A 249 4.16 -18.51 -10.40
N GLU A 250 4.34 -17.98 -9.21
CA GLU A 250 5.62 -17.70 -8.58
C GLU A 250 5.93 -18.74 -7.50
N GLY A 251 7.18 -19.22 -7.44
CA GLY A 251 7.63 -20.18 -6.42
C GLY A 251 6.77 -21.45 -6.37
N ARG A 252 6.64 -22.17 -7.50
CA ARG A 252 5.69 -23.29 -7.69
C ARG A 252 5.87 -24.43 -6.71
N ARG A 253 7.07 -24.60 -6.15
CA ARG A 253 7.35 -25.59 -5.12
C ARG A 253 6.45 -25.41 -3.88
N VAL A 254 6.13 -24.18 -3.51
CA VAL A 254 5.34 -23.86 -2.33
C VAL A 254 3.88 -23.72 -2.73
N GLN A 255 3.00 -24.58 -2.20
CA GLN A 255 1.58 -24.58 -2.55
C GLN A 255 0.80 -23.45 -1.86
N ALA A 256 1.08 -23.22 -0.59
CA ALA A 256 0.44 -22.15 0.17
C ALA A 256 1.20 -20.83 0.00
N LYS A 257 0.55 -19.82 -0.56
CA LYS A 257 1.14 -18.51 -0.84
C LYS A 257 0.63 -17.45 0.13
N HIS A 258 1.37 -16.36 0.24
CA HIS A 258 0.94 -15.20 1.01
C HIS A 258 0.95 -13.96 0.11
N VAL A 259 -0.06 -13.13 0.27
CA VAL A 259 -0.11 -11.79 -0.32
C VAL A 259 -0.22 -10.78 0.81
N VAL A 260 0.79 -9.95 0.97
CA VAL A 260 0.74 -8.80 1.89
C VAL A 260 0.21 -7.61 1.10
N THR A 261 -0.81 -6.94 1.63
CA THR A 261 -1.49 -5.88 0.88
C THR A 261 -2.01 -4.75 1.75
N LEU A 262 -2.09 -3.56 1.15
CA LEU A 262 -2.74 -2.37 1.70
C LEU A 262 -4.15 -2.17 1.14
N GLN A 263 -4.66 -3.14 0.35
CA GLN A 263 -6.00 -3.07 -0.24
C GLN A 263 -7.07 -2.88 0.84
N GLN A 264 -7.94 -1.91 0.65
CA GLN A 264 -9.00 -1.54 1.61
C GLN A 264 -10.31 -2.34 1.39
N GLY A 265 -10.20 -3.63 1.21
CA GLY A 265 -11.33 -4.52 1.03
C GLY A 265 -11.26 -5.28 -0.29
N ILE A 266 -11.76 -6.50 -0.23
CA ILE A 266 -11.86 -7.45 -1.36
C ILE A 266 -13.21 -8.14 -1.21
N THR A 267 -13.86 -8.45 -2.33
CA THR A 267 -15.18 -9.10 -2.31
C THR A 267 -15.12 -10.49 -1.67
N GLY A 268 -16.22 -10.93 -1.05
CA GLY A 268 -16.30 -12.27 -0.47
C GLY A 268 -16.07 -13.39 -1.50
N ASN A 269 -16.45 -13.17 -2.77
CA ASN A 269 -16.21 -14.15 -3.84
C ASN A 269 -14.71 -14.28 -4.15
N GLN A 270 -13.99 -13.16 -4.27
CA GLN A 270 -12.54 -13.17 -4.47
C GLN A 270 -11.80 -13.80 -3.28
N LEU A 271 -12.24 -13.54 -2.05
CA LEU A 271 -11.68 -14.18 -0.85
C LEU A 271 -11.88 -15.70 -0.87
N LYS A 272 -13.03 -16.18 -1.33
CA LYS A 272 -13.27 -17.62 -1.54
C LYS A 272 -12.34 -18.21 -2.61
N GLU A 273 -12.12 -17.49 -3.71
CA GLU A 273 -11.19 -17.91 -4.76
C GLU A 273 -9.76 -17.98 -4.24
N MET A 274 -9.30 -16.96 -3.48
CA MET A 274 -7.98 -16.96 -2.83
C MET A 274 -7.82 -18.15 -1.88
N GLN A 275 -8.82 -18.42 -1.04
CA GLN A 275 -8.81 -19.54 -0.12
C GLN A 275 -8.72 -20.89 -0.88
N ALA A 276 -9.52 -21.05 -1.94
CA ALA A 276 -9.50 -22.26 -2.78
C ALA A 276 -8.13 -22.43 -3.48
N ALA A 277 -7.46 -21.32 -3.83
CA ALA A 277 -6.10 -21.31 -4.40
C ALA A 277 -4.99 -21.38 -3.33
N ARG A 278 -5.30 -21.57 -2.05
CA ARG A 278 -4.35 -21.58 -0.92
C ARG A 278 -3.54 -20.29 -0.80
N VAL A 279 -4.15 -19.16 -1.09
CA VAL A 279 -3.55 -17.84 -0.90
C VAL A 279 -4.08 -17.22 0.39
N SER A 280 -3.19 -16.92 1.31
CA SER A 280 -3.49 -16.24 2.57
C SER A 280 -3.20 -14.75 2.44
N LEU A 281 -4.17 -13.92 2.80
CA LEU A 281 -3.98 -12.47 2.86
C LEU A 281 -3.36 -12.06 4.19
N VAL A 282 -2.36 -11.19 4.09
CA VAL A 282 -1.78 -10.47 5.22
C VAL A 282 -2.12 -8.98 5.03
N VAL A 283 -2.93 -8.47 5.93
CA VAL A 283 -3.48 -7.12 5.85
C VAL A 283 -3.19 -6.40 7.17
N PRO A 284 -2.68 -5.17 7.17
CA PRO A 284 -2.50 -4.43 8.41
C PRO A 284 -3.80 -4.37 9.23
N ARG A 285 -3.68 -4.58 10.55
CA ARG A 285 -4.83 -4.71 11.47
C ARG A 285 -5.84 -3.58 11.36
N SER A 286 -5.35 -2.36 11.13
CA SER A 286 -6.19 -1.16 10.97
C SER A 286 -7.13 -1.21 9.76
N LEU A 287 -6.86 -2.09 8.78
CA LEU A 287 -7.66 -2.23 7.56
C LEU A 287 -8.65 -3.41 7.63
N HIS A 288 -8.59 -4.29 8.65
CA HIS A 288 -9.46 -5.47 8.74
C HIS A 288 -10.94 -5.13 8.72
N ASN A 289 -11.34 -4.02 9.33
CA ASN A 289 -12.73 -3.57 9.36
C ASN A 289 -13.29 -3.12 7.99
N LYS A 290 -12.46 -3.07 6.97
CA LYS A 290 -12.86 -2.80 5.57
C LYS A 290 -13.24 -4.06 4.81
N TYR A 291 -12.94 -5.23 5.37
CA TYR A 291 -13.25 -6.52 4.77
C TYR A 291 -14.59 -7.04 5.30
N PRO A 292 -15.28 -7.93 4.54
CA PRO A 292 -16.53 -8.52 4.99
C PRO A 292 -16.39 -9.18 6.35
N GLU A 293 -17.35 -8.98 7.26
CA GLU A 293 -17.29 -9.44 8.67
C GLU A 293 -16.98 -10.92 8.82
N ASP A 294 -17.60 -11.76 7.99
CA ASP A 294 -17.39 -13.22 7.99
C ASP A 294 -15.96 -13.63 7.63
N TRP A 295 -15.20 -12.74 6.99
CA TRP A 295 -13.84 -13.02 6.54
C TRP A 295 -12.75 -12.40 7.42
N GLN A 296 -13.09 -11.41 8.24
CA GLN A 296 -12.11 -10.75 9.12
C GLN A 296 -11.33 -11.72 10.02
N PRO A 297 -11.93 -12.78 10.60
CA PRO A 297 -11.20 -13.75 11.42
C PRO A 297 -10.17 -14.59 10.64
N ALA A 298 -10.33 -14.71 9.33
CA ALA A 298 -9.40 -15.45 8.46
C ALA A 298 -8.22 -14.61 7.94
N LEU A 299 -8.27 -13.27 8.10
CA LEU A 299 -7.18 -12.39 7.72
C LEU A 299 -6.04 -12.48 8.72
N LEU A 300 -4.82 -12.59 8.22
CA LEU A 300 -3.62 -12.40 9.03
C LEU A 300 -3.31 -10.90 9.11
N ASP A 301 -2.98 -10.41 10.30
CA ASP A 301 -2.28 -9.14 10.41
C ASP A 301 -0.76 -9.35 10.28
N VAL A 302 -0.01 -8.27 10.16
CA VAL A 302 1.46 -8.35 9.96
C VAL A 302 2.14 -8.98 11.16
N GLN A 303 1.69 -8.67 12.38
CA GLN A 303 2.20 -9.28 13.60
C GLN A 303 1.94 -10.79 13.63
N GLY A 304 0.74 -11.23 13.30
CA GLY A 304 0.35 -12.64 13.24
C GLY A 304 1.14 -13.40 12.18
N PHE A 305 1.36 -12.79 11.02
CA PHE A 305 2.20 -13.36 9.98
C PHE A 305 3.66 -13.56 10.45
N ILE A 306 4.28 -12.53 11.02
CA ILE A 306 5.64 -12.60 11.58
C ILE A 306 5.75 -13.70 12.64
N THR A 307 4.76 -13.78 13.53
CA THR A 307 4.69 -14.80 14.59
C THR A 307 4.60 -16.22 14.00
N ASN A 308 3.72 -16.42 13.00
CA ASN A 308 3.57 -17.70 12.30
C ASN A 308 4.86 -18.14 11.63
N VAL A 309 5.53 -17.23 10.92
CA VAL A 309 6.81 -17.51 10.26
C VAL A 309 7.87 -17.94 11.29
N LYS A 310 8.03 -17.20 12.39
CA LYS A 310 8.98 -17.54 13.45
C LYS A 310 8.71 -18.92 14.05
N GLN A 311 7.46 -19.22 14.37
CA GLN A 311 7.07 -20.51 14.94
C GLN A 311 7.41 -21.67 14.00
N ARG A 312 7.09 -21.55 12.70
CA ARG A 312 7.38 -22.59 11.71
C ARG A 312 8.88 -22.77 11.48
N LEU A 313 9.66 -21.68 11.42
CA LEU A 313 11.11 -21.78 11.28
C LEU A 313 11.78 -22.40 12.53
N ALA A 314 11.25 -22.13 13.74
CA ALA A 314 11.77 -22.64 14.99
C ALA A 314 11.34 -24.09 15.30
N SER A 315 10.25 -24.60 14.72
CA SER A 315 9.82 -25.98 14.92
C SER A 315 10.91 -26.95 14.46
N ALA A 316 11.32 -27.87 15.34
CA ALA A 316 12.35 -28.86 15.03
C ALA A 316 11.97 -29.64 13.76
N THR A 317 12.93 -29.91 12.92
CA THR A 317 12.77 -30.86 11.81
C THR A 317 12.73 -32.24 12.45
N ASN A 318 11.52 -32.82 12.58
CA ASN A 318 11.36 -34.22 12.98
C ASN A 318 11.83 -35.14 11.86
#